data_7eca0d818dd71c9de851f861d553ff0b
#
_entry.id   7eca0d818dd71c9de851f861d553ff0b
#
_cell.length_a   1.000
_cell.length_b   1.000
_cell.length_c   1.000
_cell.angle_alpha   90.00
_cell.angle_beta   90.00
_cell.angle_gamma   90.00
#
_symmetry.space_group_name_H-M   'P 1'
#
loop_
_entity.id
_entity.type
_entity.pdbx_description
1 polymer ?
#
loop_
_entity_poly.entity_id
_entity_poly.type
_entity_poly.pdbx_seq_one_letter_code
_entity_poly.pdbx_strand_id
1 'polypeptide(L)'
;RIMEMYKDRFKDASDFTFIFVGNIKPEETEPLIATYLGALPSVNRKETFRDNHIDMRQGDYKNIFNKKLETPKATVLVINNGQCAYTLKNQIMMSMLSQILNIMYTESVREKEGGTYGVSAFGSLTKYPKEKAVLQIYFDTDPAKRAKMTDIILNELNQFANEGPSTENLNKVKEFMLKKYKENAKENSYWVNMLDEYFWEGTDMNTGYADIVNSITAKDLQEFTKALLEQNNRIEVSMTSEETK
;
A
#
# COMPACT_ATOMS: atom_id res chain seq x y z
N ARG A 1 -12.81 28.41 -12.47
CA ARG A 1 -11.54 28.02 -11.82
C ARG A 1 -11.10 26.59 -12.14
N ILE A 2 -11.96 25.56 -11.96
CA ILE A 2 -11.56 24.14 -12.26
C ILE A 2 -11.19 23.96 -13.73
N MET A 3 -12.03 24.45 -14.65
CA MET A 3 -11.77 24.38 -16.09
C MET A 3 -10.54 25.18 -16.53
N GLU A 4 -10.24 26.27 -15.86
CA GLU A 4 -9.03 27.07 -16.12
C GLU A 4 -7.79 26.29 -15.70
N MET A 5 -7.83 25.66 -14.54
CA MET A 5 -6.74 24.79 -14.05
C MET A 5 -6.54 23.58 -14.98
N TYR A 6 -7.62 22.92 -15.39
CA TYR A 6 -7.55 21.82 -16.35
C TYR A 6 -6.90 22.26 -17.66
N LYS A 7 -7.40 23.33 -18.27
CA LYS A 7 -6.83 23.87 -19.53
C LYS A 7 -5.36 24.26 -19.35
N ASP A 8 -4.98 24.83 -18.20
CA ASP A 8 -3.58 25.18 -17.94
C ASP A 8 -2.68 23.95 -17.85
N ARG A 9 -3.13 22.86 -17.22
CA ARG A 9 -2.35 21.63 -17.07
C ARG A 9 -2.21 20.83 -18.37
N PHE A 10 -3.25 20.85 -19.20
CA PHE A 10 -3.31 20.04 -20.43
C PHE A 10 -3.02 20.82 -21.72
N LYS A 11 -2.61 22.08 -21.64
CA LYS A 11 -2.28 22.88 -22.83
C LYS A 11 -0.89 22.60 -23.40
N ASP A 12 -0.04 21.89 -22.68
CA ASP A 12 1.32 21.58 -23.07
C ASP A 12 1.61 20.10 -22.78
N ALA A 13 1.95 19.37 -23.81
CA ALA A 13 2.23 17.93 -23.71
C ALA A 13 3.72 17.61 -23.55
N SER A 14 4.57 18.61 -23.30
CA SER A 14 6.03 18.41 -23.20
C SER A 14 6.45 17.41 -22.12
N ASP A 15 5.68 17.34 -21.01
CA ASP A 15 5.93 16.45 -19.88
C ASP A 15 5.02 15.19 -19.88
N PHE A 16 4.24 14.98 -20.95
CA PHE A 16 3.35 13.83 -21.01
C PHE A 16 4.11 12.57 -21.42
N THR A 17 3.86 11.50 -20.72
CA THR A 17 4.28 10.15 -21.09
C THR A 17 3.07 9.36 -21.54
N PHE A 18 3.12 8.80 -22.74
CA PHE A 18 2.06 7.97 -23.31
C PHE A 18 2.52 6.51 -23.30
N ILE A 19 1.78 5.66 -22.61
CA ILE A 19 2.10 4.24 -22.45
C ILE A 19 1.08 3.41 -23.22
N PHE A 20 1.56 2.62 -24.18
CA PHE A 20 0.75 1.71 -24.99
C PHE A 20 1.21 0.27 -24.72
N VAL A 21 0.29 -0.57 -24.28
CA VAL A 21 0.56 -1.99 -24.02
C VAL A 21 -0.52 -2.83 -24.69
N GLY A 22 -0.12 -3.81 -25.48
CA GLY A 22 -1.05 -4.70 -26.15
C GLY A 22 -0.44 -5.35 -27.39
N ASN A 23 -1.28 -5.93 -28.24
CA ASN A 23 -0.87 -6.44 -29.53
C ASN A 23 -0.73 -5.30 -30.54
N ILE A 24 0.35 -4.52 -30.38
CA ILE A 24 0.62 -3.30 -31.16
C ILE A 24 1.66 -3.64 -32.22
N LYS A 25 1.39 -3.23 -33.45
CA LYS A 25 2.37 -3.26 -34.54
C LYS A 25 2.98 -1.88 -34.69
N PRO A 26 4.28 -1.69 -34.37
CA PRO A 26 4.92 -0.39 -34.41
C PRO A 26 4.75 0.33 -35.74
N GLU A 27 4.91 -0.39 -36.87
CA GLU A 27 4.78 0.15 -38.21
C GLU A 27 3.38 0.70 -38.56
N GLU A 28 2.32 0.17 -37.96
CA GLU A 28 0.95 0.64 -38.13
C GLU A 28 0.61 1.76 -37.13
N THR A 29 1.18 1.73 -35.93
CA THR A 29 0.82 2.60 -34.82
C THR A 29 1.65 3.88 -34.80
N GLU A 30 2.92 3.83 -35.17
CA GLU A 30 3.82 4.99 -35.17
C GLU A 30 3.31 6.16 -36.02
N PRO A 31 2.78 5.98 -37.25
CA PRO A 31 2.21 7.09 -38.01
C PRO A 31 0.99 7.73 -37.34
N LEU A 32 0.18 6.93 -36.63
CA LEU A 32 -0.97 7.43 -35.88
C LEU A 32 -0.51 8.23 -34.65
N ILE A 33 0.47 7.74 -33.92
CA ILE A 33 1.09 8.45 -32.80
C ILE A 33 1.68 9.78 -33.28
N ALA A 34 2.43 9.78 -34.35
CA ALA A 34 3.00 11.01 -34.93
C ALA A 34 1.91 12.01 -35.33
N THR A 35 0.82 11.53 -35.91
CA THR A 35 -0.28 12.40 -36.36
C THR A 35 -1.08 12.98 -35.17
N TYR A 36 -1.43 12.18 -34.19
CA TYR A 36 -2.36 12.59 -33.14
C TYR A 36 -1.67 13.08 -31.87
N LEU A 37 -0.59 12.42 -31.43
CA LEU A 37 0.15 12.83 -30.25
C LEU A 37 1.28 13.79 -30.57
N GLY A 38 1.99 13.56 -31.68
CA GLY A 38 3.03 14.47 -32.15
C GLY A 38 2.54 15.85 -32.55
N ALA A 39 1.24 16.01 -32.82
CA ALA A 39 0.59 17.27 -33.08
C ALA A 39 0.10 18.05 -31.85
N LEU A 40 0.25 17.45 -30.64
CA LEU A 40 -0.12 18.14 -29.41
C LEU A 40 0.79 19.33 -29.15
N PRO A 41 0.25 20.43 -28.59
CA PRO A 41 1.04 21.61 -28.27
C PRO A 41 2.20 21.26 -27.33
N SER A 42 3.39 21.75 -27.64
CA SER A 42 4.58 21.58 -26.83
C SER A 42 5.36 22.90 -26.76
N VAL A 43 5.51 23.44 -25.56
CA VAL A 43 6.24 24.68 -25.29
C VAL A 43 7.43 24.44 -24.34
N ASN A 44 7.84 23.18 -24.18
CA ASN A 44 8.92 22.76 -23.31
C ASN A 44 8.71 23.12 -21.82
N ARG A 45 7.46 23.18 -21.39
CA ARG A 45 7.14 23.34 -19.97
C ARG A 45 7.63 22.10 -19.22
N LYS A 46 8.39 22.34 -18.15
CA LYS A 46 8.78 21.29 -17.21
C LYS A 46 8.06 21.55 -15.90
N GLU A 47 7.26 20.61 -15.49
CA GLU A 47 6.64 20.66 -14.17
C GLU A 47 7.56 19.97 -13.16
N THR A 48 7.61 20.53 -11.97
CA THR A 48 8.38 19.96 -10.86
C THR A 48 7.43 19.64 -9.73
N PHE A 49 7.78 18.60 -9.01
CA PHE A 49 7.08 18.21 -7.79
C PHE A 49 7.13 19.35 -6.76
N ARG A 50 5.99 19.63 -6.12
CA ARG A 50 5.89 20.58 -5.02
C ARG A 50 5.55 19.83 -3.73
N ASP A 51 6.46 19.85 -2.77
CA ASP A 51 6.16 19.40 -1.42
C ASP A 51 5.26 20.44 -0.72
N ASN A 52 4.04 20.05 -0.43
CA ASN A 52 3.09 20.88 0.32
C ASN A 52 3.23 20.70 1.83
N HIS A 53 4.23 19.95 2.30
CA HIS A 53 4.51 19.64 3.72
C HIS A 53 3.31 18.99 4.44
N ILE A 54 2.54 18.17 3.70
CA ILE A 54 1.43 17.40 4.26
C ILE A 54 1.95 16.02 4.63
N ASP A 55 2.30 15.87 5.89
CA ASP A 55 2.81 14.61 6.44
C ASP A 55 1.81 14.00 7.43
N MET A 56 1.92 12.69 7.64
CA MET A 56 1.20 12.03 8.74
C MET A 56 1.73 12.53 10.08
N ARG A 57 0.85 12.54 11.08
CA ARG A 57 1.21 12.90 12.45
C ARG A 57 2.34 12.00 12.94
N GLN A 58 3.34 12.61 13.55
CA GLN A 58 4.44 11.92 14.20
C GLN A 58 4.13 11.63 15.67
N GLY A 59 4.77 10.59 16.20
CA GLY A 59 4.56 10.12 17.55
C GLY A 59 3.29 9.26 17.71
N ASP A 60 3.10 8.73 18.90
CA ASP A 60 1.89 7.95 19.24
C ASP A 60 0.69 8.89 19.39
N TYR A 61 -0.37 8.57 18.67
CA TYR A 61 -1.64 9.27 18.75
C TYR A 61 -2.80 8.30 18.88
N LYS A 62 -3.63 8.53 19.87
CA LYS A 62 -4.85 7.74 20.10
C LYS A 62 -6.06 8.64 20.20
N ASN A 63 -7.10 8.33 19.46
CA ASN A 63 -8.38 9.01 19.51
C ASN A 63 -9.53 8.00 19.51
N ILE A 64 -10.35 8.05 20.53
CA ILE A 64 -11.56 7.24 20.66
C ILE A 64 -12.73 8.20 20.77
N PHE A 65 -13.67 8.09 19.86
CA PHE A 65 -14.85 8.93 19.85
C PHE A 65 -16.12 8.13 19.61
N ASN A 66 -17.24 8.67 20.12
CA ASN A 66 -18.55 8.06 19.98
C ASN A 66 -19.33 8.73 18.84
N LYS A 67 -20.16 7.95 18.16
CA LYS A 67 -21.09 8.43 17.15
C LYS A 67 -22.41 7.70 17.28
N LYS A 68 -23.53 8.42 17.15
CA LYS A 68 -24.84 7.79 17.11
C LYS A 68 -24.96 6.98 15.82
N LEU A 69 -25.16 5.67 15.97
CA LEU A 69 -25.34 4.72 14.87
C LEU A 69 -26.63 3.93 15.12
N GLU A 70 -27.30 3.53 14.06
CA GLU A 70 -28.52 2.70 14.14
C GLU A 70 -28.22 1.28 14.65
N THR A 71 -27.08 0.75 14.22
CA THR A 71 -26.60 -0.57 14.66
C THR A 71 -25.32 -0.39 15.49
N PRO A 72 -25.26 -1.01 16.69
CA PRO A 72 -24.05 -0.97 17.50
C PRO A 72 -22.83 -1.51 16.73
N LYS A 73 -21.79 -0.68 16.65
CA LYS A 73 -20.58 -1.00 15.91
C LYS A 73 -19.40 -0.19 16.44
N ALA A 74 -18.23 -0.79 16.45
CA ALA A 74 -16.97 -0.09 16.58
C ALA A 74 -16.12 -0.32 15.33
N THR A 75 -15.53 0.74 14.82
CA THR A 75 -14.57 0.74 13.71
C THR A 75 -13.23 1.18 14.25
N VAL A 76 -12.18 0.40 14.01
CA VAL A 76 -10.83 0.68 14.46
C VAL A 76 -9.89 0.78 13.27
N LEU A 77 -9.08 1.82 13.29
CA LEU A 77 -8.00 2.05 12.34
C LEU A 77 -6.70 2.26 13.11
N VAL A 78 -5.72 1.42 12.83
CA VAL A 78 -4.35 1.56 13.31
C VAL A 78 -3.43 1.81 12.14
N ILE A 79 -2.63 2.87 12.19
CA ILE A 79 -1.66 3.22 11.16
C ILE A 79 -0.28 3.32 11.82
N ASN A 80 0.67 2.52 11.34
CA ASN A 80 2.08 2.71 11.62
C ASN A 80 2.73 3.32 10.38
N ASN A 81 3.49 4.39 10.55
CA ASN A 81 4.14 5.07 9.44
C ASN A 81 5.59 5.42 9.79
N GLY A 82 6.41 5.55 8.76
CA GLY A 82 7.82 5.89 8.98
C GLY A 82 8.60 6.04 7.67
N GLN A 83 9.84 6.45 7.79
CA GLN A 83 10.77 6.50 6.66
C GLN A 83 11.12 5.08 6.21
N CYS A 84 11.12 4.87 4.91
CA CYS A 84 11.50 3.60 4.31
C CYS A 84 11.89 3.84 2.85
N ALA A 85 13.07 3.38 2.46
CA ALA A 85 13.55 3.51 1.09
C ALA A 85 12.60 2.84 0.08
N TYR A 86 12.31 3.54 -1.00
CA TYR A 86 11.45 3.09 -2.08
C TYR A 86 12.21 2.17 -3.02
N THR A 87 12.28 0.89 -2.68
CA THR A 87 12.96 -0.14 -3.45
C THR A 87 12.04 -1.32 -3.72
N LEU A 88 12.30 -2.07 -4.80
CA LEU A 88 11.55 -3.29 -5.11
C LEU A 88 11.56 -4.29 -3.92
N LYS A 89 12.72 -4.48 -3.26
CA LYS A 89 12.80 -5.37 -2.09
C LYS A 89 11.88 -4.91 -0.96
N ASN A 90 11.87 -3.63 -0.63
CA ASN A 90 11.02 -3.09 0.44
C ASN A 90 9.53 -3.14 0.07
N GLN A 91 9.16 -2.90 -1.19
CA GLN A 91 7.79 -3.08 -1.69
C GLN A 91 7.32 -4.54 -1.53
N ILE A 92 8.17 -5.50 -1.90
CA ILE A 92 7.89 -6.93 -1.74
C ILE A 92 7.76 -7.29 -0.25
N MET A 93 8.67 -6.81 0.61
CA MET A 93 8.60 -7.07 2.05
C MET A 93 7.32 -6.49 2.68
N MET A 94 6.92 -5.27 2.30
CA MET A 94 5.66 -4.68 2.77
C MET A 94 4.44 -5.47 2.30
N SER A 95 4.45 -5.95 1.06
CA SER A 95 3.39 -6.81 0.53
C SER A 95 3.33 -8.15 1.27
N MET A 96 4.47 -8.79 1.53
CA MET A 96 4.54 -10.04 2.31
C MET A 96 4.04 -9.83 3.74
N LEU A 97 4.49 -8.77 4.41
CA LEU A 97 4.04 -8.41 5.76
C LEU A 97 2.52 -8.29 5.81
N SER A 98 1.94 -7.52 4.89
CA SER A 98 0.49 -7.32 4.83
C SER A 98 -0.27 -8.63 4.62
N GLN A 99 0.19 -9.49 3.72
CA GLN A 99 -0.45 -10.77 3.44
C GLN A 99 -0.35 -11.74 4.62
N ILE A 100 0.81 -11.81 5.27
CA ILE A 100 1.01 -12.69 6.44
C ILE A 100 0.17 -12.20 7.61
N LEU A 101 0.12 -10.89 7.88
CA LEU A 101 -0.74 -10.32 8.91
C LEU A 101 -2.22 -10.62 8.64
N ASN A 102 -2.67 -10.56 7.39
CA ASN A 102 -4.05 -10.93 7.04
C ASN A 102 -4.36 -12.42 7.33
N ILE A 103 -3.39 -13.33 7.14
CA ILE A 103 -3.54 -14.73 7.53
C ILE A 103 -3.64 -14.85 9.05
N MET A 104 -2.70 -14.26 9.79
CA MET A 104 -2.63 -14.30 11.26
C MET A 104 -3.92 -13.75 11.89
N TYR A 105 -4.37 -12.56 11.46
CA TYR A 105 -5.56 -11.92 11.99
C TYR A 105 -6.86 -12.68 11.65
N THR A 106 -6.90 -13.37 10.51
CA THR A 106 -8.03 -14.23 10.20
C THR A 106 -8.13 -15.37 11.19
N GLU A 107 -7.01 -16.00 11.52
CA GLU A 107 -6.97 -17.11 12.46
C GLU A 107 -7.27 -16.66 13.91
N SER A 108 -6.65 -15.58 14.36
CA SER A 108 -6.72 -15.15 15.77
C SER A 108 -8.00 -14.38 16.10
N VAL A 109 -8.35 -13.41 15.26
CA VAL A 109 -9.45 -12.47 15.58
C VAL A 109 -10.79 -12.98 15.07
N ARG A 110 -10.82 -13.55 13.86
CA ARG A 110 -12.06 -14.03 13.26
C ARG A 110 -12.43 -15.43 13.75
N GLU A 111 -11.51 -16.39 13.66
CA GLU A 111 -11.83 -17.80 13.92
C GLU A 111 -11.84 -18.14 15.42
N LYS A 112 -10.83 -17.69 16.19
CA LYS A 112 -10.74 -18.00 17.61
C LYS A 112 -11.64 -17.15 18.48
N GLU A 113 -11.74 -15.85 18.20
CA GLU A 113 -12.47 -14.92 19.06
C GLU A 113 -13.88 -14.59 18.55
N GLY A 114 -14.19 -14.86 17.29
CA GLY A 114 -15.46 -14.47 16.67
C GLY A 114 -15.76 -12.98 16.85
N GLY A 115 -14.69 -12.17 16.92
CA GLY A 115 -14.75 -10.78 17.34
C GLY A 115 -15.06 -9.79 16.22
N THR A 116 -14.92 -10.23 14.97
CA THR A 116 -15.09 -9.36 13.79
C THR A 116 -15.48 -10.19 12.56
N TYR A 117 -16.07 -9.52 11.57
CA TYR A 117 -16.28 -10.10 10.23
C TYR A 117 -14.98 -10.23 9.43
N GLY A 118 -13.97 -9.44 9.74
CA GLY A 118 -12.63 -9.49 9.15
C GLY A 118 -11.74 -8.36 9.64
N VAL A 119 -10.45 -8.62 9.62
CA VAL A 119 -9.39 -7.63 9.82
C VAL A 119 -8.63 -7.52 8.51
N SER A 120 -8.32 -6.31 8.07
CA SER A 120 -7.54 -6.04 6.88
C SER A 120 -6.26 -5.30 7.24
N ALA A 121 -5.11 -5.89 6.91
CA ALA A 121 -3.82 -5.24 6.94
C ALA A 121 -3.41 -4.87 5.51
N PHE A 122 -3.07 -3.61 5.30
CA PHE A 122 -2.62 -3.07 4.04
C PHE A 122 -1.37 -2.22 4.25
N GLY A 123 -0.33 -2.50 3.49
CA GLY A 123 0.91 -1.74 3.52
C GLY A 123 1.25 -1.15 2.17
N SER A 124 1.84 0.03 2.18
CA SER A 124 2.31 0.71 0.98
C SER A 124 3.58 1.49 1.25
N LEU A 125 4.38 1.66 0.21
CA LEU A 125 5.49 2.60 0.18
C LEU A 125 5.17 3.70 -0.82
N THR A 126 5.63 4.90 -0.54
CA THR A 126 5.58 6.04 -1.48
C THR A 126 6.96 6.65 -1.60
N LYS A 127 7.30 7.14 -2.81
CA LYS A 127 8.58 7.81 -3.07
C LYS A 127 8.47 9.31 -2.85
N TYR A 128 7.40 9.90 -3.32
CA TYR A 128 7.19 11.34 -3.27
C TYR A 128 6.07 11.73 -2.29
N PRO A 129 6.18 12.87 -1.59
CA PRO A 129 7.30 13.84 -1.55
C PRO A 129 8.53 13.34 -0.82
N LYS A 130 8.39 12.31 0.00
CA LYS A 130 9.43 11.68 0.79
C LYS A 130 9.24 10.18 0.78
N GLU A 131 10.34 9.46 0.77
CA GLU A 131 10.29 8.00 0.87
C GLU A 131 9.75 7.57 2.22
N LYS A 132 8.61 6.91 2.22
CA LYS A 132 7.94 6.46 3.46
C LYS A 132 7.14 5.18 3.25
N ALA A 133 6.97 4.46 4.35
CA ALA A 133 6.10 3.31 4.47
C ALA A 133 4.90 3.63 5.36
N VAL A 134 3.77 3.02 5.03
CA VAL A 134 2.54 3.04 5.83
C VAL A 134 2.02 1.62 5.92
N LEU A 135 1.80 1.14 7.14
CA LEU A 135 1.08 -0.09 7.43
C LEU A 135 -0.22 0.28 8.13
N GLN A 136 -1.33 -0.01 7.49
CA GLN A 136 -2.68 0.28 7.98
C GLN A 136 -3.39 -1.02 8.31
N ILE A 137 -4.00 -1.07 9.50
CA ILE A 137 -4.82 -2.19 9.96
C ILE A 137 -6.21 -1.64 10.26
N TYR A 138 -7.22 -2.22 9.66
CA TYR A 138 -8.62 -1.81 9.78
C TYR A 138 -9.50 -2.99 10.15
N PHE A 139 -10.43 -2.79 11.07
CA PHE A 139 -11.45 -3.77 11.38
C PHE A 139 -12.70 -3.13 11.99
N ASP A 140 -13.81 -3.84 11.83
CA ASP A 140 -15.09 -3.56 12.49
C ASP A 140 -15.39 -4.65 13.51
N THR A 141 -15.94 -4.27 14.67
CA THR A 141 -16.28 -5.21 15.75
C THR A 141 -17.46 -4.69 16.58
N ASP A 142 -17.94 -5.52 17.49
CA ASP A 142 -18.83 -5.09 18.55
C ASP A 142 -18.14 -4.07 19.48
N PRO A 143 -18.82 -2.99 19.90
CA PRO A 143 -18.25 -1.99 20.81
C PRO A 143 -17.63 -2.60 22.07
N ALA A 144 -18.25 -3.59 22.66
CA ALA A 144 -17.76 -4.27 23.87
C ALA A 144 -16.45 -5.06 23.62
N LYS A 145 -16.22 -5.52 22.41
CA LYS A 145 -15.02 -6.29 22.03
C LYS A 145 -13.88 -5.41 21.51
N ARG A 146 -14.12 -4.14 21.22
CA ARG A 146 -13.14 -3.22 20.58
C ARG A 146 -11.78 -3.24 21.26
N ALA A 147 -11.73 -3.03 22.56
CA ALA A 147 -10.45 -2.98 23.29
C ALA A 147 -9.67 -4.30 23.18
N LYS A 148 -10.35 -5.43 23.48
CA LYS A 148 -9.73 -6.75 23.39
C LYS A 148 -9.21 -7.06 21.99
N MET A 149 -9.96 -6.76 20.94
CA MET A 149 -9.55 -7.02 19.57
C MET A 149 -8.36 -6.14 19.17
N THR A 150 -8.36 -4.87 19.57
CA THR A 150 -7.21 -3.96 19.34
C THR A 150 -5.95 -4.51 20.01
N ASP A 151 -6.04 -4.96 21.25
CA ASP A 151 -4.91 -5.50 22.00
C ASP A 151 -4.34 -6.78 21.33
N ILE A 152 -5.19 -7.69 20.87
CA ILE A 152 -4.78 -8.90 20.14
C ILE A 152 -3.99 -8.50 18.88
N ILE A 153 -4.53 -7.61 18.06
CA ILE A 153 -3.93 -7.16 16.81
C ILE A 153 -2.57 -6.51 17.04
N LEU A 154 -2.48 -5.63 18.05
CA LEU A 154 -1.23 -4.96 18.38
C LEU A 154 -0.19 -5.92 18.95
N ASN A 155 -0.62 -6.89 19.78
CA ASN A 155 0.28 -7.90 20.32
C ASN A 155 0.84 -8.81 19.23
N GLU A 156 0.04 -9.25 18.28
CA GLU A 156 0.50 -10.06 17.15
C GLU A 156 1.43 -9.29 16.23
N LEU A 157 1.17 -8.01 15.97
CA LEU A 157 2.08 -7.16 15.20
C LEU A 157 3.43 -7.00 15.91
N ASN A 158 3.41 -6.79 17.22
CA ASN A 158 4.63 -6.72 18.03
C ASN A 158 5.37 -8.07 18.09
N GLN A 159 4.63 -9.18 18.21
CA GLN A 159 5.22 -10.51 18.14
C GLN A 159 5.88 -10.75 16.79
N PHE A 160 5.23 -10.38 15.68
CA PHE A 160 5.84 -10.46 14.35
C PHE A 160 7.14 -9.66 14.25
N ALA A 161 7.18 -8.44 14.82
CA ALA A 161 8.39 -7.62 14.84
C ALA A 161 9.51 -8.20 15.70
N ASN A 162 9.20 -9.02 16.71
CA ASN A 162 10.18 -9.62 17.62
C ASN A 162 10.63 -11.01 17.18
N GLU A 163 9.77 -11.81 16.59
CA GLU A 163 9.98 -13.23 16.30
C GLU A 163 10.00 -13.54 14.80
N GLY A 164 9.44 -12.64 13.98
CA GLY A 164 9.21 -12.87 12.55
C GLY A 164 8.00 -13.79 12.28
N PRO A 165 7.70 -14.06 11.01
CA PRO A 165 6.64 -14.97 10.61
C PRO A 165 7.03 -16.43 10.79
N SER A 166 6.02 -17.31 10.91
CA SER A 166 6.24 -18.75 10.79
C SER A 166 6.76 -19.12 9.40
N THR A 167 7.55 -20.19 9.33
CA THR A 167 8.04 -20.73 8.04
C THR A 167 6.88 -21.11 7.13
N GLU A 168 5.79 -21.62 7.67
CA GLU A 168 4.59 -21.99 6.93
C GLU A 168 3.96 -20.78 6.24
N ASN A 169 3.70 -19.70 7.00
CA ASN A 169 3.08 -18.48 6.45
C ASN A 169 3.99 -17.79 5.43
N LEU A 170 5.29 -17.76 5.69
CA LEU A 170 6.25 -17.21 4.74
C LEU A 170 6.25 -17.97 3.41
N ASN A 171 6.31 -19.31 3.45
CA ASN A 171 6.30 -20.13 2.24
C ASN A 171 4.98 -19.99 1.48
N LYS A 172 3.85 -20.03 2.18
CA LYS A 172 2.52 -19.85 1.58
C LYS A 172 2.41 -18.51 0.83
N VAL A 173 2.91 -17.44 1.42
CA VAL A 173 2.89 -16.12 0.77
C VAL A 173 3.87 -16.03 -0.39
N LYS A 174 5.07 -16.59 -0.28
CA LYS A 174 6.02 -16.67 -1.40
C LYS A 174 5.43 -17.40 -2.60
N GLU A 175 4.86 -18.58 -2.40
CA GLU A 175 4.22 -19.37 -3.46
C GLU A 175 3.09 -18.60 -4.12
N PHE A 176 2.23 -17.95 -3.33
CA PHE A 176 1.15 -17.12 -3.85
C PHE A 176 1.68 -15.97 -4.70
N MET A 177 2.68 -15.23 -4.22
CA MET A 177 3.25 -14.09 -4.93
C MET A 177 3.93 -14.50 -6.23
N LEU A 178 4.69 -15.59 -6.23
CA LEU A 178 5.34 -16.11 -7.45
C LEU A 178 4.32 -16.61 -8.47
N LYS A 179 3.24 -17.25 -8.01
CA LYS A 179 2.13 -17.63 -8.89
C LYS A 179 1.47 -16.41 -9.52
N LYS A 180 1.13 -15.41 -8.69
CA LYS A 180 0.50 -14.16 -9.15
C LYS A 180 1.41 -13.38 -10.10
N TYR A 181 2.69 -13.32 -9.86
CA TYR A 181 3.64 -12.70 -10.78
C TYR A 181 3.59 -13.31 -12.18
N LYS A 182 3.58 -14.65 -12.26
CA LYS A 182 3.47 -15.38 -13.56
C LYS A 182 2.12 -15.16 -14.25
N GLU A 183 1.03 -15.05 -13.49
CA GLU A 183 -0.30 -14.77 -14.01
C GLU A 183 -0.37 -13.33 -14.52
N ASN A 184 0.03 -12.37 -13.69
CA ASN A 184 -0.03 -10.94 -13.98
C ASN A 184 0.84 -10.54 -15.18
N ALA A 185 2.00 -11.17 -15.37
CA ALA A 185 2.89 -10.90 -16.50
C ALA A 185 2.24 -11.17 -17.89
N LYS A 186 1.08 -11.82 -17.93
CA LYS A 186 0.29 -12.05 -19.15
C LYS A 186 -0.76 -10.96 -19.41
N GLU A 187 -0.97 -10.07 -18.42
CA GLU A 187 -2.00 -9.05 -18.46
C GLU A 187 -1.43 -7.70 -18.92
N ASN A 188 -2.10 -7.03 -19.83
CA ASN A 188 -1.68 -5.70 -20.30
C ASN A 188 -1.62 -4.69 -19.15
N SER A 189 -2.57 -4.74 -18.23
CA SER A 189 -2.62 -3.85 -17.06
C SER A 189 -1.38 -3.95 -16.16
N TYR A 190 -0.81 -5.15 -16.05
CA TYR A 190 0.44 -5.33 -15.31
C TYR A 190 1.58 -4.51 -15.93
N TRP A 191 1.74 -4.60 -17.25
CA TRP A 191 2.81 -3.87 -17.94
C TRP A 191 2.58 -2.36 -17.98
N VAL A 192 1.32 -1.93 -18.08
CA VAL A 192 1.00 -0.49 -17.93
C VAL A 192 1.48 0.01 -16.57
N ASN A 193 1.17 -0.71 -15.49
CA ASN A 193 1.58 -0.31 -14.14
C ASN A 193 3.11 -0.34 -13.97
N MET A 194 3.79 -1.37 -14.49
CA MET A 194 5.26 -1.46 -14.39
C MET A 194 5.96 -0.34 -15.17
N LEU A 195 5.43 0.03 -16.34
CA LEU A 195 5.97 1.13 -17.13
C LEU A 195 5.64 2.48 -16.49
N ASP A 196 4.44 2.66 -15.94
CA ASP A 196 4.07 3.87 -15.21
C ASP A 196 5.02 4.11 -14.02
N GLU A 197 5.22 3.09 -13.19
CA GLU A 197 6.20 3.12 -12.08
C GLU A 197 7.62 3.45 -12.57
N TYR A 198 8.04 2.84 -13.67
CA TYR A 198 9.36 3.10 -14.23
C TYR A 198 9.54 4.54 -14.71
N PHE A 199 8.55 5.08 -15.42
CA PHE A 199 8.63 6.45 -15.96
C PHE A 199 8.37 7.52 -14.90
N TRP A 200 7.45 7.25 -13.95
CA TRP A 200 7.10 8.19 -12.90
C TRP A 200 8.08 8.17 -11.73
N GLU A 201 8.37 6.99 -11.22
CA GLU A 201 9.21 6.81 -10.03
C GLU A 201 10.69 6.58 -10.37
N GLY A 202 11.02 6.29 -11.63
CA GLY A 202 12.36 5.91 -12.03
C GLY A 202 12.84 4.61 -11.41
N THR A 203 11.93 3.70 -11.07
CA THR A 203 12.23 2.45 -10.37
C THR A 203 11.69 1.26 -11.14
N ASP A 204 12.58 0.31 -11.47
CA ASP A 204 12.18 -0.96 -12.08
C ASP A 204 11.58 -1.89 -11.01
N MET A 205 10.28 -2.10 -11.10
CA MET A 205 9.51 -2.95 -10.17
C MET A 205 9.30 -4.37 -10.69
N ASN A 206 9.88 -4.73 -11.83
CA ASN A 206 9.73 -6.04 -12.44
C ASN A 206 11.00 -6.89 -12.42
N THR A 207 12.13 -6.32 -12.83
CA THR A 207 13.39 -7.07 -12.99
C THR A 207 13.86 -7.64 -11.65
N GLY A 208 14.10 -8.95 -11.61
CA GLY A 208 14.54 -9.64 -10.40
C GLY A 208 13.45 -9.91 -9.36
N TYR A 209 12.18 -9.62 -9.66
CA TYR A 209 11.08 -9.80 -8.71
C TYR A 209 11.04 -11.22 -8.11
N ALA A 210 11.11 -12.27 -8.94
CA ALA A 210 11.05 -13.65 -8.47
C ALA A 210 12.25 -14.03 -7.60
N ASP A 211 13.44 -13.57 -7.95
CA ASP A 211 14.67 -13.84 -7.18
C ASP A 211 14.63 -13.16 -5.83
N ILE A 212 14.14 -11.91 -5.77
CA ILE A 212 13.97 -11.17 -4.52
C ILE A 212 12.93 -11.86 -3.64
N VAL A 213 11.76 -12.24 -4.18
CA VAL A 213 10.74 -13.00 -3.43
C VAL A 213 11.33 -14.26 -2.80
N ASN A 214 12.13 -15.03 -3.58
CA ASN A 214 12.76 -16.24 -3.08
C ASN A 214 13.81 -15.95 -2.00
N SER A 215 14.57 -14.87 -2.12
CA SER A 215 15.67 -14.53 -1.21
C SER A 215 15.22 -14.00 0.15
N ILE A 216 14.01 -13.41 0.27
CA ILE A 216 13.52 -12.85 1.53
C ILE A 216 13.35 -13.95 2.57
N THR A 217 13.91 -13.75 3.75
CA THR A 217 13.85 -14.64 4.90
C THR A 217 12.85 -14.15 5.96
N ALA A 218 12.51 -15.03 6.92
CA ALA A 218 11.72 -14.62 8.10
C ALA A 218 12.41 -13.49 8.88
N LYS A 219 13.74 -13.53 8.94
CA LYS A 219 14.54 -12.49 9.59
C LYS A 219 14.48 -11.15 8.86
N ASP A 220 14.52 -11.13 7.53
CA ASP A 220 14.35 -9.89 6.76
C ASP A 220 13.00 -9.22 7.07
N LEU A 221 11.91 -10.00 7.14
CA LEU A 221 10.58 -9.47 7.46
C LEU A 221 10.46 -9.02 8.93
N GLN A 222 11.09 -9.75 9.83
CA GLN A 222 11.19 -9.37 11.24
C GLN A 222 11.87 -7.99 11.38
N GLU A 223 13.07 -7.84 10.82
CA GLU A 223 13.86 -6.62 10.88
C GLU A 223 13.16 -5.45 10.19
N PHE A 224 12.54 -5.69 9.04
CA PHE A 224 11.75 -4.69 8.32
C PHE A 224 10.57 -4.16 9.15
N THR A 225 9.81 -5.08 9.76
CA THR A 225 8.66 -4.72 10.59
C THR A 225 9.12 -3.99 11.86
N LYS A 226 10.16 -4.49 12.50
CA LYS A 226 10.75 -3.87 13.69
C LYS A 226 11.22 -2.44 13.40
N ALA A 227 11.95 -2.23 12.31
CA ALA A 227 12.43 -0.92 11.91
C ALA A 227 11.29 0.10 11.61
N LEU A 228 10.13 -0.38 11.13
CA LEU A 228 8.95 0.47 10.97
C LEU A 228 8.34 0.86 12.32
N LEU A 229 8.17 -0.11 13.24
CA LEU A 229 7.53 0.13 14.54
C LEU A 229 8.41 0.95 15.49
N GLU A 230 9.72 0.78 15.46
CA GLU A 230 10.69 1.53 16.29
C GLU A 230 10.73 3.03 15.97
N GLN A 231 10.16 3.47 14.86
CA GLN A 231 10.01 4.90 14.57
C GLN A 231 8.95 5.56 15.43
N ASN A 232 8.16 4.78 16.18
CA ASN A 232 7.17 5.25 17.16
C ASN A 232 6.13 6.23 16.61
N ASN A 233 5.73 6.03 15.36
CA ASN A 233 4.71 6.84 14.70
C ASN A 233 3.45 5.99 14.48
N ARG A 234 2.64 5.85 15.53
CA ARG A 234 1.40 5.09 15.49
C ARG A 234 0.19 6.01 15.69
N ILE A 235 -0.77 5.89 14.80
CA ILE A 235 -2.06 6.54 14.88
C ILE A 235 -3.12 5.47 15.12
N GLU A 236 -3.80 5.50 16.25
CA GLU A 236 -4.94 4.66 16.58
C GLU A 236 -6.20 5.52 16.64
N VAL A 237 -7.16 5.24 15.77
CA VAL A 237 -8.45 5.92 15.77
C VAL A 237 -9.56 4.87 15.91
N SER A 238 -10.43 5.06 16.87
CA SER A 238 -11.59 4.21 17.09
C SER A 238 -12.87 5.04 17.14
N MET A 239 -13.79 4.74 16.23
CA MET A 239 -15.17 5.20 16.31
C MET A 239 -16.01 4.10 16.94
N THR A 240 -16.83 4.41 17.93
CA THR A 240 -17.75 3.45 18.53
C THR A 240 -19.16 4.04 18.59
N SER A 241 -20.17 3.18 18.50
CA SER A 241 -21.56 3.62 18.70
C SER A 241 -21.75 4.14 20.12
N GLU A 242 -22.58 5.17 20.27
CA GLU A 242 -23.07 5.57 21.59
C GLU A 242 -23.85 4.42 22.23
N GLU A 243 -23.68 4.20 23.53
CA GLU A 243 -24.52 3.27 24.26
C GLU A 243 -25.97 3.77 24.19
N THR A 244 -26.85 2.95 23.65
CA THR A 244 -28.30 3.21 23.72
C THR A 244 -28.70 3.03 25.18
N LYS A 245 -29.02 4.16 25.85
CA LYS A 245 -29.59 4.14 27.18
C LYS A 245 -30.96 3.50 27.17
#